data_95b7a73c5f228f16ee07da8e6edbaf3e
#
_entry.id   95b7a73c5f228f16ee07da8e6edbaf3e
#
_cell.length_a   1.000
_cell.length_b   1.000
_cell.length_c   1.000
_cell.angle_alpha   90.00
_cell.angle_beta   90.00
_cell.angle_gamma   90.00
#
_symmetry.space_group_name_H-M   'P 1'
#
loop_
_entity.id
_entity.type
_entity.pdbx_description
1 polymer ?
#
loop_
_entity_poly.entity_id
_entity_poly.type
_entity_poly.pdbx_seq_one_letter_code
_entity_poly.pdbx_strand_id
1 'polypeptide(L)'
;MKEENLKLAAANLGEGVTFKGLMSKKAHLKNGVAKEAKDIPGWDYVVKEAAGGVCYSYYAAQPPLIGMTRPVVIKCPLGVRAFDTYKIDFKEAINIFHKLDCGDAFTEMALYYVLYPGVNEPHWYIRSVTGCTVVIGADSGKVMDPVHRE
;
A
#
# COMPACT_ATOMS: atom_id res chain seq x y z
N MET A 1 -7.30 -1.32 10.51
CA MET A 1 -7.14 0.14 10.52
C MET A 1 -7.61 0.72 9.20
N LYS A 2 -8.05 1.96 9.24
CA LYS A 2 -8.44 2.69 8.03
C LYS A 2 -7.38 3.73 7.70
N GLU A 3 -7.26 4.05 6.43
CA GLU A 3 -6.38 5.14 6.00
C GLU A 3 -7.08 6.48 6.25
N GLU A 4 -6.60 7.23 7.22
CA GLU A 4 -7.23 8.49 7.62
C GLU A 4 -7.18 9.57 6.55
N ASN A 5 -6.13 9.56 5.72
CA ASN A 5 -6.00 10.59 4.68
C ASN A 5 -7.01 10.45 3.56
N LEU A 6 -7.75 9.34 3.48
CA LEU A 6 -8.79 9.17 2.45
C LEU A 6 -9.86 10.24 2.54
N LYS A 7 -10.26 10.62 3.76
CA LYS A 7 -11.25 11.69 3.95
C LYS A 7 -10.73 13.04 3.49
N LEU A 8 -9.47 13.31 3.79
CA LEU A 8 -8.85 14.57 3.38
C LEU A 8 -8.72 14.64 1.86
N ALA A 9 -8.33 13.55 1.23
CA ALA A 9 -8.21 13.49 -0.22
C ALA A 9 -9.56 13.67 -0.90
N ALA A 10 -10.61 13.01 -0.38
CA ALA A 10 -11.96 13.17 -0.91
C ALA A 10 -12.46 14.61 -0.78
N ALA A 11 -12.16 15.25 0.35
CA ALA A 11 -12.56 16.64 0.59
C ALA A 11 -11.94 17.60 -0.44
N ASN A 12 -10.75 17.30 -0.93
CA ASN A 12 -10.10 18.10 -1.97
C ASN A 12 -10.86 18.07 -3.29
N LEU A 13 -11.67 17.06 -3.53
CA LEU A 13 -12.43 16.90 -4.78
C LEU A 13 -13.82 17.55 -4.70
N GLY A 14 -14.30 17.85 -3.49
CA GLY A 14 -15.58 18.53 -3.29
C GLY A 14 -16.50 17.80 -2.33
N GLU A 15 -17.64 18.45 -2.04
CA GLU A 15 -18.64 17.89 -1.14
C GLU A 15 -19.31 16.67 -1.77
N GLY A 16 -19.62 15.69 -0.94
CA GLY A 16 -20.30 14.48 -1.39
C GLY A 16 -19.41 13.45 -2.03
N VAL A 17 -18.13 13.75 -2.23
CA VAL A 17 -17.18 12.77 -2.76
C VAL A 17 -16.71 11.90 -1.61
N THR A 18 -16.86 10.58 -1.75
CA THR A 18 -16.32 9.61 -0.81
C THR A 18 -15.60 8.52 -1.58
N PHE A 19 -14.58 7.96 -0.98
CA PHE A 19 -13.86 6.84 -1.57
C PHE A 19 -14.38 5.52 -1.00
N LYS A 20 -14.65 4.58 -1.89
CA LYS A 20 -15.04 3.22 -1.52
C LYS A 20 -13.92 2.56 -0.73
N GLY A 21 -12.69 2.80 -1.15
CA GLY A 21 -11.55 2.21 -0.49
C GLY A 21 -10.26 2.43 -1.26
N LEU A 22 -9.23 1.78 -0.73
CA LEU A 22 -7.89 1.78 -1.26
C LEU A 22 -7.77 0.74 -2.36
N MET A 23 -7.19 1.11 -3.49
CA MET A 23 -6.84 0.16 -4.54
C MET A 23 -5.38 -0.28 -4.37
N SER A 24 -4.51 0.65 -3.98
CA SER A 24 -3.12 0.34 -3.66
C SER A 24 -2.49 1.45 -2.83
N LYS A 25 -1.46 1.08 -2.09
CA LYS A 25 -0.64 2.00 -1.31
C LYS A 25 0.79 1.58 -1.54
N LYS A 26 1.61 2.45 -2.13
CA LYS A 26 2.99 2.14 -2.47
C LYS A 26 3.93 3.13 -1.81
N ALA A 27 4.98 2.63 -1.17
CA ALA A 27 5.97 3.49 -0.54
C ALA A 27 6.69 4.33 -1.59
N HIS A 28 6.74 5.63 -1.33
CA HIS A 28 7.49 6.57 -2.17
C HIS A 28 8.87 6.75 -1.54
N LEU A 29 9.87 6.05 -2.06
CA LEU A 29 11.20 6.04 -1.49
C LEU A 29 12.08 7.09 -2.15
N LYS A 30 12.51 8.07 -1.37
CA LYS A 30 13.28 9.21 -1.86
C LYS A 30 14.58 8.79 -2.56
N ASN A 31 15.28 7.83 -1.98
CA ASN A 31 16.56 7.35 -2.53
C ASN A 31 16.45 5.93 -3.12
N GLY A 32 15.23 5.45 -3.30
CA GLY A 32 15.01 4.12 -3.89
C GLY A 32 15.25 2.94 -2.97
N VAL A 33 15.70 3.17 -1.74
CA VAL A 33 15.98 2.10 -0.77
C VAL A 33 15.54 2.53 0.61
N ALA A 34 15.00 1.60 1.38
CA ALA A 34 14.65 1.81 2.79
C ALA A 34 14.99 0.57 3.60
N LYS A 35 15.25 0.74 4.89
CA LYS A 35 15.47 -0.36 5.83
C LYS A 35 14.36 -0.42 6.86
N GLU A 36 13.91 0.72 7.33
CA GLU A 36 12.97 0.84 8.44
C GLU A 36 11.82 1.77 8.08
N ALA A 37 10.79 1.75 8.91
CA ALA A 37 9.62 2.58 8.71
C ALA A 37 9.95 4.07 8.61
N LYS A 38 10.91 4.54 9.39
CA LYS A 38 11.32 5.95 9.39
C LYS A 38 11.93 6.40 8.06
N ASP A 39 12.35 5.45 7.22
CA ASP A 39 12.96 5.74 5.93
C ASP A 39 11.91 5.99 4.84
N ILE A 40 10.63 5.82 5.17
CA ILE A 40 9.54 6.04 4.21
C ILE A 40 8.95 7.42 4.45
N PRO A 41 9.20 8.39 3.54
CA PRO A 41 8.70 9.75 3.73
C PRO A 41 7.23 9.91 3.40
N GLY A 42 6.66 9.02 2.62
CA GLY A 42 5.27 9.10 2.22
C GLY A 42 4.87 7.96 1.31
N TRP A 43 3.64 8.04 0.83
CA TRP A 43 3.01 6.95 0.08
C TRP A 43 2.26 7.46 -1.13
N ASP A 44 2.33 6.71 -2.20
CA ASP A 44 1.50 6.93 -3.38
C ASP A 44 0.26 6.06 -3.25
N TYR A 45 -0.90 6.70 -3.25
CA TYR A 45 -2.19 6.04 -3.08
C TYR A 45 -2.95 5.99 -4.39
N VAL A 46 -3.64 4.88 -4.61
CA VAL A 46 -4.68 4.78 -5.63
C VAL A 46 -5.96 4.41 -4.91
N VAL A 47 -6.99 5.21 -5.09
CA VAL A 47 -8.28 5.03 -4.41
C VAL A 47 -9.41 4.98 -5.42
N LYS A 48 -10.52 4.34 -5.04
CA LYS A 48 -11.70 4.23 -5.89
C LYS A 48 -12.86 5.01 -5.29
N GLU A 49 -13.51 5.81 -6.12
CA GLU A 49 -14.71 6.56 -5.72
C GLU A 49 -15.87 5.62 -5.45
N ALA A 50 -16.64 5.91 -4.41
CA ALA A 50 -17.76 5.06 -4.02
C ALA A 50 -18.89 5.06 -5.05
N ALA A 51 -19.19 6.21 -5.63
CA ALA A 51 -20.36 6.38 -6.49
C ALA A 51 -20.12 6.06 -7.96
N GLY A 52 -19.01 6.44 -8.55
CA GLY A 52 -18.81 6.38 -9.99
C GLY A 52 -17.82 5.34 -10.49
N GLY A 53 -17.15 4.66 -9.60
CA GLY A 53 -16.14 3.70 -10.00
C GLY A 53 -14.87 4.32 -10.57
N VAL A 54 -14.72 5.64 -10.43
CA VAL A 54 -13.54 6.37 -10.90
C VAL A 54 -12.41 6.19 -9.91
N CYS A 55 -11.20 6.04 -10.42
CA CYS A 55 -10.01 5.95 -9.57
C CYS A 55 -9.21 7.24 -9.59
N TYR A 56 -8.55 7.52 -8.47
CA TYR A 56 -7.71 8.70 -8.30
C TYR A 56 -6.38 8.29 -7.73
N SER A 57 -5.35 9.05 -8.06
CA SER A 57 -4.01 8.87 -7.49
C SER A 57 -3.60 10.14 -6.77
N TYR A 58 -2.96 9.98 -5.60
CA TYR A 58 -2.38 11.10 -4.87
C TYR A 58 -1.23 10.60 -3.99
N TYR A 59 -0.38 11.55 -3.59
CA TYR A 59 0.70 11.30 -2.64
C TYR A 59 0.30 11.89 -1.30
N ALA A 60 0.62 11.19 -0.21
CA ALA A 60 0.47 11.71 1.15
C ALA A 60 1.71 11.40 1.97
N ALA A 61 2.23 12.41 2.66
CA ALA A 61 3.39 12.26 3.51
C ALA A 61 3.07 11.37 4.71
N GLN A 62 4.08 10.62 5.16
CA GLN A 62 3.97 9.81 6.37
C GLN A 62 4.19 10.71 7.59
N PRO A 63 3.26 10.77 8.56
CA PRO A 63 3.49 11.55 9.77
C PRO A 63 4.79 11.15 10.48
N PRO A 64 5.55 12.10 11.07
CA PRO A 64 5.17 13.48 11.31
C PRO A 64 5.37 14.45 10.14
N LEU A 65 5.82 13.97 8.99
CA LEU A 65 5.90 14.81 7.80
C LEU A 65 4.50 15.21 7.36
N ILE A 66 4.37 16.38 6.79
CA ILE A 66 3.09 16.94 6.35
C ILE A 66 3.13 17.19 4.86
N GLY A 67 2.04 16.88 4.20
CA GLY A 67 1.90 17.17 2.79
C GLY A 67 1.05 16.12 2.08
N MET A 68 0.26 16.60 1.14
CA MET A 68 -0.58 15.73 0.33
C MET A 68 -0.82 16.42 -1.00
N THR A 69 -0.69 15.69 -2.09
CA THR A 69 -1.00 16.22 -3.39
C THR A 69 -2.50 16.11 -3.65
N ARG A 70 -3.00 16.95 -4.55
CA ARG A 70 -4.40 16.89 -4.97
C ARG A 70 -4.62 15.59 -5.76
N PRO A 71 -5.69 14.83 -5.45
CA PRO A 71 -5.97 13.63 -6.24
C PRO A 71 -6.26 13.95 -7.70
N VAL A 72 -5.73 13.12 -8.59
CA VAL A 72 -5.97 13.21 -10.03
C VAL A 72 -6.62 11.93 -10.52
N VAL A 73 -7.49 12.06 -11.52
CA VAL A 73 -8.17 10.91 -12.12
C VAL A 73 -7.16 10.06 -12.86
N ILE A 74 -7.20 8.77 -12.63
CA ILE A 74 -6.39 7.81 -13.35
C ILE A 74 -7.26 6.63 -13.79
N LYS A 75 -6.73 5.83 -14.69
CA LYS A 75 -7.37 4.57 -15.05
C LYS A 75 -7.26 3.61 -13.86
N CYS A 76 -8.38 2.96 -13.51
CA CYS A 76 -8.36 2.01 -12.40
C CYS A 76 -7.41 0.84 -12.69
N PRO A 77 -6.56 0.44 -11.73
CA PRO A 77 -5.70 -0.72 -11.91
C PRO A 77 -6.52 -1.97 -12.14
N LEU A 78 -6.05 -2.83 -13.02
CA LEU A 78 -6.69 -4.11 -13.30
C LEU A 78 -6.15 -5.19 -12.35
N GLY A 79 -6.98 -6.19 -12.06
CA GLY A 79 -6.55 -7.33 -11.28
C GLY A 79 -6.49 -7.12 -9.78
N VAL A 80 -6.95 -5.98 -9.29
CA VAL A 80 -7.02 -5.68 -7.86
C VAL A 80 -8.41 -5.17 -7.49
N ARG A 81 -8.76 -5.31 -6.21
CA ARG A 81 -10.05 -4.86 -5.70
C ARG A 81 -9.85 -3.81 -4.61
N ALA A 82 -10.86 -2.96 -4.43
CA ALA A 82 -10.85 -1.95 -3.38
C ALA A 82 -11.07 -2.60 -2.01
N PHE A 83 -10.40 -2.06 -0.99
CA PHE A 83 -10.60 -2.46 0.40
C PHE A 83 -10.43 -1.23 1.28
N ASP A 84 -11.07 -1.21 2.43
CA ASP A 84 -11.04 -0.04 3.31
C ASP A 84 -10.41 -0.29 4.67
N THR A 85 -10.17 -1.55 5.03
CA THR A 85 -9.55 -1.88 6.32
C THR A 85 -8.52 -3.00 6.16
N TYR A 86 -7.53 -2.98 7.03
CA TYR A 86 -6.56 -4.07 7.19
C TYR A 86 -5.97 -3.97 8.59
N LYS A 87 -5.38 -5.06 9.08
CA LYS A 87 -4.92 -5.16 10.48
C LYS A 87 -3.43 -4.92 10.67
N ILE A 88 -2.62 -5.32 9.68
CA ILE A 88 -1.16 -5.24 9.77
C ILE A 88 -0.70 -3.96 9.09
N ASP A 89 -0.18 -3.00 9.85
CA ASP A 89 0.33 -1.76 9.28
C ASP A 89 1.74 -1.98 8.68
N PHE A 90 2.26 -0.94 8.03
CA PHE A 90 3.55 -1.04 7.36
C PHE A 90 4.70 -1.27 8.35
N LYS A 91 4.59 -0.77 9.58
CA LYS A 91 5.64 -0.96 10.59
C LYS A 91 5.74 -2.43 10.99
N GLU A 92 4.59 -3.06 11.20
CA GLU A 92 4.52 -4.48 11.51
C GLU A 92 5.01 -5.31 10.33
N ALA A 93 4.62 -4.96 9.11
CA ALA A 93 5.07 -5.66 7.90
C ALA A 93 6.59 -5.60 7.77
N ILE A 94 7.19 -4.44 8.03
CA ILE A 94 8.66 -4.29 8.00
C ILE A 94 9.31 -5.15 9.09
N ASN A 95 8.73 -5.21 10.28
CA ASN A 95 9.25 -6.06 11.35
C ASN A 95 9.25 -7.54 10.94
N ILE A 96 8.18 -7.98 10.30
CA ILE A 96 8.10 -9.35 9.78
C ILE A 96 9.16 -9.57 8.71
N PHE A 97 9.32 -8.61 7.80
CA PHE A 97 10.33 -8.67 6.75
C PHE A 97 11.74 -8.87 7.33
N HIS A 98 12.06 -8.12 8.40
CA HIS A 98 13.40 -8.20 9.03
C HIS A 98 13.68 -9.53 9.71
N LYS A 99 12.65 -10.30 10.02
CA LYS A 99 12.80 -11.64 10.61
C LYS A 99 13.09 -12.72 9.58
N LEU A 100 12.94 -12.39 8.31
CA LEU A 100 13.12 -13.32 7.21
C LEU A 100 14.53 -13.17 6.64
N ASP A 101 15.03 -14.23 6.06
CA ASP A 101 16.38 -14.23 5.48
C ASP A 101 16.35 -13.75 4.02
N CYS A 102 15.92 -12.50 3.82
CA CYS A 102 15.79 -11.87 2.51
C CYS A 102 16.54 -10.55 2.41
N GLY A 103 17.52 -10.34 3.30
CA GLY A 103 18.20 -9.05 3.40
C GLY A 103 17.47 -8.10 4.35
N ASP A 104 18.09 -6.97 4.66
CA ASP A 104 17.56 -6.03 5.65
C ASP A 104 17.07 -4.71 5.04
N ALA A 105 17.19 -4.55 3.72
CA ALA A 105 16.73 -3.35 3.03
C ALA A 105 15.84 -3.73 1.86
N PHE A 106 14.94 -2.82 1.49
CA PHE A 106 13.99 -3.06 0.40
C PHE A 106 13.94 -1.88 -0.56
N THR A 107 13.59 -2.17 -1.80
CA THR A 107 13.47 -1.17 -2.87
C THR A 107 12.02 -0.89 -3.24
N GLU A 108 11.09 -1.75 -2.84
CA GLU A 108 9.67 -1.55 -3.08
C GLU A 108 8.88 -2.08 -1.89
N MET A 109 7.80 -1.39 -1.57
CA MET A 109 6.82 -1.84 -0.59
C MET A 109 5.45 -1.36 -1.03
N ALA A 110 4.53 -2.28 -1.19
CA ALA A 110 3.19 -1.95 -1.66
C ALA A 110 2.14 -2.80 -0.96
N LEU A 111 0.94 -2.26 -0.85
CA LEU A 111 -0.22 -2.94 -0.28
C LEU A 111 -1.34 -2.93 -1.31
N TYR A 112 -1.86 -4.09 -1.66
CA TYR A 112 -3.04 -4.19 -2.52
C TYR A 112 -3.71 -5.55 -2.36
N TYR A 113 -4.93 -5.64 -2.87
CA TYR A 113 -5.77 -6.82 -2.73
C TYR A 113 -5.99 -7.43 -4.13
N VAL A 114 -5.30 -8.51 -4.42
CA VAL A 114 -5.36 -9.16 -5.73
C VAL A 114 -6.72 -9.82 -5.94
N LEU A 115 -7.31 -9.62 -7.13
CA LEU A 115 -8.53 -10.30 -7.56
C LEU A 115 -8.16 -11.67 -8.11
N TYR A 116 -8.06 -12.65 -7.23
CA TYR A 116 -7.71 -14.00 -7.63
C TYR A 116 -8.42 -14.99 -6.69
N PRO A 117 -8.95 -16.10 -7.23
CA PRO A 117 -9.61 -17.10 -6.36
C PRO A 117 -8.67 -17.58 -5.27
N GLY A 118 -9.19 -17.65 -4.06
CA GLY A 118 -8.40 -18.06 -2.90
C GLY A 118 -7.66 -16.94 -2.19
N VAL A 119 -7.59 -15.74 -2.77
CA VAL A 119 -7.02 -14.58 -2.11
C VAL A 119 -8.16 -13.85 -1.38
N ASN A 120 -8.11 -13.85 -0.07
CA ASN A 120 -9.20 -13.32 0.77
C ASN A 120 -8.77 -12.23 1.74
N GLU A 121 -7.60 -11.64 1.51
CA GLU A 121 -7.09 -10.51 2.28
C GLU A 121 -6.13 -9.69 1.43
N PRO A 122 -5.95 -8.40 1.76
CA PRO A 122 -4.88 -7.64 1.11
C PRO A 122 -3.53 -8.15 1.58
N HIS A 123 -2.49 -7.88 0.81
CA HIS A 123 -1.13 -8.31 1.14
C HIS A 123 -0.15 -7.16 0.98
N TRP A 124 0.84 -7.14 1.86
CA TRP A 124 2.03 -6.32 1.72
C TRP A 124 3.03 -7.08 0.84
N TYR A 125 3.57 -6.38 -0.16
CA TYR A 125 4.59 -6.90 -1.07
C TYR A 125 5.84 -6.08 -0.83
N ILE A 126 6.91 -6.74 -0.38
CA ILE A 126 8.17 -6.08 -0.08
C ILE A 126 9.25 -6.74 -0.91
N ARG A 127 9.88 -5.95 -1.80
CA ARG A 127 10.97 -6.43 -2.62
C ARG A 127 12.29 -6.01 -2.00
N SER A 128 13.12 -6.98 -1.64
CA SER A 128 14.41 -6.71 -1.01
C SER A 128 15.45 -6.27 -2.04
N VAL A 129 16.54 -5.68 -1.54
CA VAL A 129 17.70 -5.32 -2.38
C VAL A 129 18.38 -6.55 -2.98
N THR A 130 18.16 -7.72 -2.40
CA THR A 130 18.71 -8.99 -2.90
C THR A 130 17.84 -9.63 -3.99
N GLY A 131 16.71 -9.01 -4.32
CA GLY A 131 15.79 -9.53 -5.32
C GLY A 131 14.74 -10.49 -4.80
N CYS A 132 14.71 -10.73 -3.50
CA CYS A 132 13.72 -11.57 -2.84
C CYS A 132 12.42 -10.78 -2.68
N THR A 133 11.27 -11.36 -3.01
CA THR A 133 9.97 -10.72 -2.77
C THR A 133 9.26 -11.43 -1.63
N VAL A 134 8.92 -10.67 -0.60
CA VAL A 134 8.21 -11.15 0.58
C VAL A 134 6.75 -10.71 0.47
N VAL A 135 5.82 -11.63 0.68
CA VAL A 135 4.38 -11.36 0.63
C VAL A 135 3.77 -11.68 1.98
N ILE A 136 3.17 -10.69 2.61
CA ILE A 136 2.63 -10.80 3.97
C ILE A 136 1.15 -10.46 3.96
N GLY A 137 0.32 -11.36 4.49
CA GLY A 137 -1.11 -11.09 4.62
C GLY A 137 -1.36 -9.91 5.54
N ALA A 138 -2.09 -8.91 5.06
CA ALA A 138 -2.31 -7.68 5.82
C ALA A 138 -3.36 -7.84 6.94
N ASP A 139 -4.08 -8.94 6.98
CA ASP A 139 -5.00 -9.25 8.08
C ASP A 139 -4.44 -10.35 8.97
N SER A 140 -3.89 -11.41 8.38
CA SER A 140 -3.40 -12.56 9.10
C SER A 140 -1.97 -12.42 9.61
N GLY A 141 -1.16 -11.60 8.97
CA GLY A 141 0.26 -11.51 9.23
C GLY A 141 1.04 -12.69 8.66
N LYS A 142 0.38 -13.54 7.90
CA LYS A 142 0.96 -14.76 7.38
C LYS A 142 1.90 -14.48 6.23
N VAL A 143 3.10 -15.01 6.30
CA VAL A 143 4.07 -14.90 5.20
C VAL A 143 3.77 -16.03 4.22
N MET A 144 3.56 -15.67 2.97
CA MET A 144 3.41 -16.68 1.92
C MET A 144 4.77 -17.28 1.62
N ASP A 145 4.79 -18.60 1.42
CA ASP A 145 6.03 -19.27 1.06
C ASP A 145 6.60 -18.63 -0.20
N PRO A 146 7.89 -18.24 -0.16
CA PRO A 146 8.50 -17.70 -1.36
C PRO A 146 8.41 -18.76 -2.46
N VAL A 147 7.72 -18.40 -3.53
CA VAL A 147 7.75 -19.25 -4.71
C VAL A 147 9.14 -19.09 -5.28
N HIS A 148 9.95 -20.11 -5.12
CA HIS A 148 11.28 -20.12 -5.73
C HIS A 148 11.09 -20.21 -7.22
N ARG A 149 11.32 -19.11 -7.87
CA ARG A 149 11.32 -19.07 -9.31
C ARG A 149 12.75 -19.16 -9.77
N GLU A 150 13.01 -20.25 -10.33
CA GLU A 150 14.27 -20.42 -11.02
C GLU A 150 14.25 -19.72 -12.36
#